data_ee0c945c0263a622635144571fb03873
#
_entry.id   ee0c945c0263a622635144571fb03873
#
_cell.length_a   1.000
_cell.length_b   1.000
_cell.length_c   1.000
_cell.angle_alpha   90.00
_cell.angle_beta   90.00
_cell.angle_gamma   90.00
#
_symmetry.space_group_name_H-M   'P 1'
#
loop_
_entity.id
_entity.type
_entity.pdbx_description
1 polymer ?
#
loop_
_entity_poly.entity_id
_entity_poly.type
_entity_poly.pdbx_seq_one_letter_code
_entity_poly.pdbx_strand_id
1 'polypeptide(L)'
;MKTDMIVKTGVFVALTVLLSYIFAIHTTFIHITFGFLSIAIFGILYGPMAAGIMAAIACFIGMSLFGQGVFFPGFIVSEFLVGYVYGYFLHGRNVTFKQLLLPETIVTVCIHLILNTMWLTIFYNKAVSAIFIGRLIKNIICFPLEIALILIVYKAVSKFMVQKKL
;
A
#
# COMPACT_ATOMS: atom_id res chain seq x y z
N MET A 1 11.95 20.90 11.90
CA MET A 1 11.38 19.54 12.07
C MET A 1 10.02 19.33 11.41
N LYS A 2 9.02 20.17 11.68
CA LYS A 2 7.67 19.97 11.06
C LYS A 2 7.66 20.14 9.55
N THR A 3 8.33 21.17 9.01
CA THR A 3 8.38 21.46 7.56
C THR A 3 9.09 20.33 6.77
N ASP A 4 10.18 19.80 7.30
CA ASP A 4 10.94 18.70 6.70
C ASP A 4 10.09 17.41 6.59
N MET A 5 9.28 17.12 7.58
CA MET A 5 8.34 15.98 7.55
C MET A 5 7.24 16.18 6.50
N ILE A 6 6.71 17.40 6.36
CA ILE A 6 5.70 17.72 5.35
C ILE A 6 6.24 17.52 3.95
N VAL A 7 7.46 18.01 3.67
CA VAL A 7 8.12 17.85 2.36
C VAL A 7 8.32 16.37 2.03
N LYS A 8 8.84 15.60 2.97
CA LYS A 8 9.05 14.15 2.78
C LYS A 8 7.72 13.42 2.56
N THR A 9 6.70 13.74 3.33
CA THR A 9 5.35 13.18 3.12
C THR A 9 4.82 13.52 1.73
N GLY A 10 4.96 14.77 1.27
CA GLY A 10 4.55 15.19 -0.06
C GLY A 10 5.24 14.42 -1.20
N VAL A 11 6.57 14.22 -1.07
CA VAL A 11 7.34 13.42 -2.06
C VAL A 11 6.83 11.97 -2.09
N PHE A 12 6.61 11.35 -0.93
CA PHE A 12 6.11 9.97 -0.87
C PHE A 12 4.66 9.85 -1.34
N VAL A 13 3.82 10.85 -1.09
CA VAL A 13 2.46 10.92 -1.67
C VAL A 13 2.53 10.93 -3.18
N ALA A 14 3.35 11.82 -3.77
CA ALA A 14 3.52 11.88 -5.22
C ALA A 14 4.05 10.55 -5.80
N LEU A 15 5.05 9.96 -5.16
CA LEU A 15 5.59 8.65 -5.55
C LEU A 15 4.53 7.54 -5.47
N THR A 16 3.73 7.52 -4.39
CA THR A 16 2.65 6.54 -4.24
C THR A 16 1.60 6.70 -5.33
N VAL A 17 1.20 7.93 -5.64
CA VAL A 17 0.24 8.22 -6.72
C VAL A 17 0.79 7.77 -8.07
N LEU A 18 2.04 8.08 -8.40
CA LEU A 18 2.69 7.64 -9.63
C LEU A 18 2.71 6.11 -9.74
N LEU A 19 3.15 5.42 -8.70
CA LEU A 19 3.25 3.96 -8.68
C LEU A 19 1.89 3.26 -8.67
N SER A 20 0.85 3.88 -8.10
CA SER A 20 -0.48 3.28 -8.00
C SER A 20 -1.37 3.53 -9.21
N TYR A 21 -1.13 4.62 -9.96
CA TYR A 21 -2.04 5.04 -11.03
C TYR A 21 -1.36 5.11 -12.40
N ILE A 22 -0.09 5.49 -12.49
CA ILE A 22 0.62 5.59 -13.78
C ILE A 22 1.33 4.28 -14.11
N PHE A 23 2.04 3.69 -13.14
CA PHE A 23 2.75 2.42 -13.33
C PHE A 23 1.91 1.18 -12.99
N ALA A 24 0.62 1.35 -12.76
CA ALA A 24 -0.28 0.25 -12.49
C ALA A 24 -0.62 -0.53 -13.77
N ILE A 25 -0.67 -1.84 -13.66
CA ILE A 25 -1.13 -2.73 -14.73
C ILE A 25 -2.64 -2.90 -14.53
N HIS A 26 -3.41 -2.27 -15.42
CA HIS A 26 -4.87 -2.35 -15.42
C HIS A 26 -5.34 -3.40 -16.41
N THR A 27 -5.98 -4.44 -15.90
CA THR A 27 -6.76 -5.39 -16.70
C THR A 27 -8.19 -5.34 -16.18
N THR A 28 -9.17 -5.73 -17.00
CA THR A 28 -10.61 -5.65 -16.69
C THR A 28 -10.99 -6.20 -15.30
N PHE A 29 -10.24 -7.15 -14.77
CA PHE A 29 -10.50 -7.79 -13.48
C PHE A 29 -9.34 -7.73 -12.49
N ILE A 30 -8.14 -7.38 -12.94
CA ILE A 30 -6.93 -7.42 -12.13
C ILE A 30 -6.27 -6.04 -12.16
N HIS A 31 -6.13 -5.44 -11.00
CA HIS A 31 -5.45 -4.16 -10.79
C HIS A 31 -4.19 -4.42 -9.94
N ILE A 32 -3.04 -4.45 -10.59
CA ILE A 32 -1.75 -4.61 -9.90
C ILE A 32 -1.13 -3.22 -9.80
N THR A 33 -0.88 -2.78 -8.58
CA THR A 33 -0.27 -1.48 -8.29
C THR A 33 1.03 -1.66 -7.55
N PHE A 34 1.97 -0.76 -7.73
CA PHE A 34 3.25 -0.75 -7.01
C PHE A 34 3.28 0.28 -5.87
N GLY A 35 2.16 0.94 -5.58
CA GLY A 35 2.06 1.95 -4.53
C GLY A 35 2.37 1.42 -3.12
N PHE A 36 2.11 0.13 -2.86
CA PHE A 36 2.44 -0.52 -1.60
C PHE A 36 3.92 -0.40 -1.22
N LEU A 37 4.82 -0.36 -2.22
CA LEU A 37 6.26 -0.17 -1.97
C LEU A 37 6.56 1.15 -1.29
N SER A 38 6.00 2.24 -1.81
CA SER A 38 6.16 3.58 -1.24
C SER A 38 5.57 3.66 0.16
N ILE A 39 4.38 3.07 0.36
CA ILE A 39 3.69 3.04 1.65
C ILE A 39 4.49 2.23 2.68
N ALA A 40 4.96 1.04 2.32
CA ALA A 40 5.75 0.19 3.21
C ALA A 40 7.06 0.86 3.62
N ILE A 41 7.82 1.44 2.67
CA ILE A 41 9.07 2.13 2.97
C ILE A 41 8.82 3.35 3.87
N PHE A 42 7.79 4.14 3.59
CA PHE A 42 7.43 5.28 4.44
C PHE A 42 7.03 4.83 5.85
N GLY A 43 6.30 3.72 5.97
CA GLY A 43 5.95 3.11 7.25
C GLY A 43 7.17 2.65 8.06
N ILE A 44 8.15 2.04 7.41
CA ILE A 44 9.42 1.65 8.02
C ILE A 44 10.18 2.87 8.57
N LEU A 45 10.19 3.97 7.82
CA LEU A 45 10.96 5.17 8.16
C LEU A 45 10.28 6.04 9.21
N TYR A 46 8.96 6.26 9.12
CA TYR A 46 8.25 7.31 9.87
C TYR A 46 7.16 6.78 10.82
N GLY A 47 6.92 5.47 10.83
CA GLY A 47 5.99 4.81 11.74
C GLY A 47 4.54 4.77 11.27
N PRO A 48 3.64 4.17 12.10
CA PRO A 48 2.30 3.77 11.68
C PRO A 48 1.38 4.95 11.33
N MET A 49 1.29 5.95 12.21
CA MET A 49 0.37 7.06 11.99
C MET A 49 0.74 7.91 10.78
N ALA A 50 2.05 8.18 10.61
CA ALA A 50 2.53 8.95 9.47
C ALA A 50 2.28 8.22 8.16
N ALA A 51 2.52 6.90 8.12
CA ALA A 51 2.29 6.08 6.94
C ALA A 51 0.80 5.94 6.59
N GLY A 52 -0.05 5.76 7.59
CA GLY A 52 -1.50 5.73 7.39
C GLY A 52 -2.03 7.04 6.79
N ILE A 53 -1.65 8.18 7.37
CA ILE A 53 -2.06 9.50 6.86
C ILE A 53 -1.53 9.72 5.44
N MET A 54 -0.26 9.41 5.18
CA MET A 54 0.35 9.55 3.86
C MET A 54 -0.38 8.70 2.82
N ALA A 55 -0.68 7.43 3.11
CA ALA A 55 -1.38 6.53 2.23
C ALA A 55 -2.83 6.99 1.95
N ALA A 56 -3.54 7.47 2.97
CA ALA A 56 -4.88 8.04 2.83
C ALA A 56 -4.90 9.28 1.92
N ILE A 57 -3.94 10.20 2.10
CA ILE A 57 -3.80 11.39 1.24
C ILE A 57 -3.46 10.98 -0.19
N ALA A 58 -2.54 10.04 -0.39
CA ALA A 58 -2.18 9.54 -1.72
C ALA A 58 -3.38 8.89 -2.43
N CYS A 59 -4.16 8.10 -1.72
CA CYS A 59 -5.38 7.49 -2.25
C CYS A 59 -6.41 8.56 -2.64
N PHE A 60 -6.68 9.53 -1.76
CA PHE A 60 -7.59 10.64 -2.03
C PHE A 60 -7.21 11.43 -3.29
N ILE A 61 -5.94 11.83 -3.39
CA ILE A 61 -5.41 12.58 -4.54
C ILE A 61 -5.47 11.72 -5.80
N GLY A 62 -5.05 10.46 -5.73
CA GLY A 62 -5.04 9.55 -6.87
C GLY A 62 -6.45 9.30 -7.42
N MET A 63 -7.43 9.05 -6.56
CA MET A 63 -8.82 8.87 -6.98
C MET A 63 -9.41 10.16 -7.56
N SER A 64 -9.05 11.32 -7.03
CA SER A 64 -9.55 12.61 -7.52
C SER A 64 -8.96 13.00 -8.87
N LEU A 65 -7.68 12.71 -9.12
CA LEU A 65 -6.98 13.11 -10.35
C LEU A 65 -7.17 12.13 -11.51
N PHE A 66 -7.15 10.84 -11.22
CA PHE A 66 -7.15 9.80 -12.27
C PHE A 66 -8.52 9.17 -12.51
N GLY A 67 -9.51 9.39 -11.63
CA GLY A 67 -10.89 8.97 -11.85
C GLY A 67 -11.09 7.48 -12.15
N GLN A 68 -10.10 6.64 -11.83
CA GLN A 68 -10.13 5.21 -12.11
C GLN A 68 -11.01 4.49 -11.08
N GLY A 69 -12.28 4.48 -11.34
CA GLY A 69 -13.29 3.91 -10.45
C GLY A 69 -14.11 4.99 -9.75
N VAL A 70 -15.08 4.53 -8.98
CA VAL A 70 -15.96 5.43 -8.24
C VAL A 70 -15.23 5.91 -6.99
N PHE A 71 -15.25 7.20 -6.76
CA PHE A 71 -14.79 7.80 -5.51
C PHE A 71 -15.60 7.24 -4.34
N PHE A 72 -14.99 6.33 -3.60
CA PHE A 72 -15.61 5.75 -2.41
C PHE A 72 -14.69 5.93 -1.19
N PRO A 73 -15.16 6.64 -0.15
CA PRO A 73 -14.35 6.94 1.04
C PRO A 73 -13.79 5.69 1.75
N GLY A 74 -14.45 4.54 1.59
CA GLY A 74 -14.00 3.27 2.16
C GLY A 74 -12.59 2.85 1.71
N PHE A 75 -12.21 3.17 0.46
CA PHE A 75 -10.86 2.87 -0.01
C PHE A 75 -9.79 3.73 0.66
N ILE A 76 -10.12 4.97 1.04
CA ILE A 76 -9.21 5.84 1.79
C ILE A 76 -8.93 5.24 3.17
N VAL A 77 -9.97 4.70 3.83
CA VAL A 77 -9.83 4.00 5.11
C VAL A 77 -8.98 2.73 4.95
N SER A 78 -9.20 1.97 3.87
CA SER A 78 -8.39 0.78 3.58
C SER A 78 -6.92 1.13 3.40
N GLU A 79 -6.57 2.15 2.63
CA GLU A 79 -5.19 2.58 2.42
C GLU A 79 -4.55 3.15 3.69
N PHE A 80 -5.32 3.86 4.52
CA PHE A 80 -4.86 4.26 5.85
C PHE A 80 -4.45 3.04 6.69
N LEU A 81 -5.28 1.99 6.70
CA LEU A 81 -5.00 0.76 7.45
C LEU A 81 -3.78 0.02 6.89
N VAL A 82 -3.60 -0.01 5.56
CA VAL A 82 -2.39 -0.58 4.94
C VAL A 82 -1.13 0.12 5.45
N GLY A 83 -1.09 1.45 5.39
CA GLY A 83 0.04 2.24 5.88
C GLY A 83 0.27 2.05 7.38
N TYR A 84 -0.80 2.01 8.17
CA TYR A 84 -0.74 1.79 9.60
C TYR A 84 -0.15 0.41 9.95
N VAL A 85 -0.61 -0.66 9.28
CA VAL A 85 -0.12 -2.03 9.50
C VAL A 85 1.37 -2.13 9.17
N TYR A 86 1.79 -1.66 8.00
CA TYR A 86 3.21 -1.69 7.65
C TYR A 86 4.06 -0.91 8.66
N GLY A 87 3.64 0.30 9.03
CA GLY A 87 4.36 1.09 10.02
C GLY A 87 4.41 0.45 11.40
N TYR A 88 3.32 -0.18 11.85
CA TYR A 88 3.25 -0.81 13.16
C TYR A 88 4.18 -2.03 13.30
N PHE A 89 4.23 -2.86 12.27
CA PHE A 89 5.01 -4.10 12.32
C PHE A 89 6.47 -3.91 11.91
N LEU A 90 6.78 -2.93 11.05
CA LEU A 90 8.11 -2.81 10.43
C LEU A 90 8.94 -1.63 10.95
N HIS A 91 8.30 -0.62 11.59
CA HIS A 91 9.02 0.56 12.07
C HIS A 91 10.06 0.21 13.15
N GLY A 92 11.28 0.70 12.96
CA GLY A 92 12.38 0.48 13.92
C GLY A 92 12.91 -0.95 14.00
N ARG A 93 12.52 -1.82 13.06
CA ARG A 93 12.98 -3.22 13.00
C ARG A 93 13.80 -3.49 11.75
N ASN A 94 14.70 -4.48 11.83
CA ASN A 94 15.39 -4.99 10.65
C ASN A 94 14.42 -5.84 9.83
N VAL A 95 14.01 -5.31 8.68
CA VAL A 95 13.00 -5.97 7.85
C VAL A 95 13.57 -7.25 7.24
N THR A 96 13.03 -8.37 7.67
CA THR A 96 13.37 -9.73 7.23
C THR A 96 12.15 -10.38 6.59
N PHE A 97 12.34 -11.37 5.75
CA PHE A 97 11.25 -12.12 5.12
C PHE A 97 10.19 -12.59 6.14
N LYS A 98 10.62 -13.17 7.27
CA LYS A 98 9.72 -13.63 8.34
C LYS A 98 8.89 -12.51 8.97
N GLN A 99 9.48 -11.32 9.10
CA GLN A 99 8.79 -10.16 9.68
C GLN A 99 7.80 -9.51 8.72
N LEU A 100 8.01 -9.66 7.41
CA LEU A 100 7.07 -9.21 6.39
C LEU A 100 5.86 -10.13 6.23
N LEU A 101 6.00 -11.42 6.50
CA LEU A 101 4.91 -12.38 6.33
C LEU A 101 3.64 -11.97 7.07
N LEU A 102 3.77 -11.54 8.33
CA LEU A 102 2.62 -11.23 9.17
C LEU A 102 1.88 -9.95 8.71
N PRO A 103 2.53 -8.79 8.56
CA PRO A 103 1.85 -7.60 8.06
C PRO A 103 1.31 -7.79 6.64
N GLU A 104 2.03 -8.47 5.77
CA GLU A 104 1.59 -8.75 4.41
C GLU A 104 0.34 -9.65 4.38
N THR A 105 0.29 -10.67 5.24
CA THR A 105 -0.90 -11.51 5.39
C THR A 105 -2.10 -10.69 5.87
N ILE A 106 -1.91 -9.80 6.86
CA ILE A 106 -2.98 -8.93 7.35
C ILE A 106 -3.47 -7.99 6.24
N VAL A 107 -2.56 -7.36 5.52
CA VAL A 107 -2.90 -6.44 4.42
C VAL A 107 -3.66 -7.18 3.32
N THR A 108 -3.12 -8.31 2.86
CA THR A 108 -3.71 -9.07 1.75
C THR A 108 -5.05 -9.68 2.11
N VAL A 109 -5.17 -10.33 3.28
CA VAL A 109 -6.39 -11.04 3.67
C VAL A 109 -7.43 -10.09 4.25
N CYS A 110 -7.07 -9.33 5.30
CA CYS A 110 -8.06 -8.51 6.00
C CYS A 110 -8.44 -7.26 5.19
N ILE A 111 -7.47 -6.57 4.57
CA ILE A 111 -7.75 -5.31 3.90
C ILE A 111 -8.12 -5.56 2.43
N HIS A 112 -7.24 -6.20 1.64
CA HIS A 112 -7.50 -6.35 0.21
C HIS A 112 -8.58 -7.38 -0.12
N LEU A 113 -8.62 -8.51 0.57
CA LEU A 113 -9.62 -9.55 0.26
C LEU A 113 -10.96 -9.29 0.96
N ILE A 114 -10.98 -9.00 2.26
CA ILE A 114 -12.23 -8.84 3.01
C ILE A 114 -12.76 -7.40 2.86
N LEU A 115 -12.03 -6.40 3.36
CA LEU A 115 -12.52 -5.03 3.46
C LEU A 115 -12.80 -4.41 2.08
N ASN A 116 -11.85 -4.50 1.15
CA ASN A 116 -12.03 -3.96 -0.19
C ASN A 116 -13.08 -4.72 -1.02
N THR A 117 -13.30 -6.01 -0.78
CA THR A 117 -14.40 -6.75 -1.43
C THR A 117 -15.74 -6.31 -0.87
N MET A 118 -15.83 -6.08 0.45
CA MET A 118 -17.04 -5.56 1.08
C MET A 118 -17.40 -4.18 0.51
N TRP A 119 -16.46 -3.26 0.37
CA TRP A 119 -16.70 -1.95 -0.24
C TRP A 119 -17.22 -2.06 -1.68
N LEU A 120 -16.62 -2.92 -2.50
CA LEU A 120 -17.06 -3.13 -3.88
C LEU A 120 -18.46 -3.76 -3.96
N THR A 121 -18.78 -4.67 -3.07
CA THR A 121 -20.11 -5.29 -3.03
C THR A 121 -21.18 -4.27 -2.70
N ILE A 122 -20.94 -3.42 -1.69
CA ILE A 122 -21.87 -2.36 -1.31
C ILE A 122 -22.07 -1.39 -2.46
N PHE A 123 -21.01 -1.09 -3.19
CA PHE A 123 -21.05 -0.07 -4.24
C PHE A 123 -21.65 -0.57 -5.56
N TYR A 124 -21.20 -1.74 -6.04
CA TYR A 124 -21.59 -2.24 -7.37
C TYR A 124 -22.84 -3.12 -7.34
N ASN A 125 -23.36 -3.47 -6.17
CA ASN A 125 -24.49 -4.37 -6.00
C ASN A 125 -24.36 -5.69 -6.80
N LYS A 126 -23.12 -6.15 -7.01
CA LYS A 126 -22.79 -7.38 -7.75
C LYS A 126 -22.61 -8.56 -6.81
N ALA A 127 -22.84 -9.76 -7.32
CA ALA A 127 -22.62 -10.98 -6.57
C ALA A 127 -21.18 -11.07 -6.03
N VAL A 128 -21.06 -11.20 -4.71
CA VAL A 128 -19.76 -11.29 -3.98
C VAL A 128 -18.86 -12.36 -4.59
N SER A 129 -19.43 -13.50 -5.00
CA SER A 129 -18.70 -14.65 -5.51
C SER A 129 -17.87 -14.35 -6.77
N ALA A 130 -18.42 -13.58 -7.71
CA ALA A 130 -17.72 -13.26 -8.96
C ALA A 130 -16.49 -12.36 -8.74
N ILE A 131 -16.61 -11.40 -7.81
CA ILE A 131 -15.52 -10.47 -7.47
C ILE A 131 -14.47 -11.16 -6.59
N PHE A 132 -14.91 -12.02 -5.68
CA PHE A 132 -14.04 -12.68 -4.69
C PHE A 132 -13.04 -13.64 -5.33
N ILE A 133 -13.49 -14.48 -6.28
CA ILE A 133 -12.61 -15.48 -6.93
C ILE A 133 -11.46 -14.80 -7.69
N GLY A 134 -11.77 -13.78 -8.50
CA GLY A 134 -10.73 -13.04 -9.25
C GLY A 134 -9.72 -12.36 -8.32
N ARG A 135 -10.16 -11.82 -7.20
CA ARG A 135 -9.30 -11.19 -6.19
C ARG A 135 -8.46 -12.21 -5.43
N LEU A 136 -9.02 -13.36 -5.13
CA LEU A 136 -8.30 -14.44 -4.46
C LEU A 136 -7.10 -14.90 -5.30
N ILE A 137 -7.33 -15.17 -6.59
CA ILE A 137 -6.27 -15.57 -7.52
C ILE A 137 -5.20 -14.48 -7.64
N LYS A 138 -5.61 -13.21 -7.81
CA LYS A 138 -4.67 -12.08 -7.83
C LYS A 138 -3.82 -12.03 -6.57
N ASN A 139 -4.45 -12.09 -5.40
CA ASN A 139 -3.75 -11.96 -4.12
C ASN A 139 -2.76 -13.09 -3.88
N ILE A 140 -3.08 -14.33 -4.27
CA ILE A 140 -2.16 -15.48 -4.17
C ILE A 140 -0.91 -15.26 -5.04
N ILE A 141 -1.06 -14.69 -6.23
CA ILE A 141 0.05 -14.43 -7.15
C ILE A 141 0.86 -13.21 -6.68
N CYS A 142 0.18 -12.14 -6.23
CA CYS A 142 0.83 -10.89 -5.83
C CYS A 142 1.54 -11.02 -4.48
N PHE A 143 1.04 -11.82 -3.56
CA PHE A 143 1.59 -11.98 -2.20
C PHE A 143 3.11 -12.25 -2.16
N PRO A 144 3.67 -13.27 -2.83
CA PRO A 144 5.11 -13.50 -2.83
C PRO A 144 5.88 -12.39 -3.57
N LEU A 145 5.29 -11.79 -4.58
CA LEU A 145 5.89 -10.73 -5.37
C LEU A 145 6.00 -9.44 -4.54
N GLU A 146 4.97 -9.07 -3.78
CA GLU A 146 4.94 -7.92 -2.89
C GLU A 146 6.02 -8.04 -1.81
N ILE A 147 6.13 -9.19 -1.16
CA ILE A 147 7.20 -9.47 -0.17
C ILE A 147 8.59 -9.34 -0.79
N ALA A 148 8.81 -9.93 -1.96
CA ALA A 148 10.10 -9.88 -2.64
C ALA A 148 10.48 -8.44 -3.00
N LEU A 149 9.55 -7.66 -3.55
CA LEU A 149 9.77 -6.27 -3.94
C LEU A 149 10.06 -5.38 -2.74
N ILE A 150 9.30 -5.52 -1.64
CA ILE A 150 9.55 -4.75 -0.41
C ILE A 150 10.95 -5.05 0.13
N LEU A 151 11.37 -6.32 0.15
CA LEU A 151 12.72 -6.70 0.61
C LEU A 151 13.83 -6.13 -0.25
N ILE A 152 13.68 -6.16 -1.58
CA ILE A 152 14.67 -5.61 -2.51
C ILE A 152 14.81 -4.11 -2.29
N VAL A 153 13.69 -3.38 -2.26
CA VAL A 153 13.70 -1.92 -2.09
C VAL A 153 14.20 -1.54 -0.70
N TYR A 154 13.78 -2.27 0.35
CA TYR A 154 14.30 -2.04 1.71
C TYR A 154 15.81 -2.21 1.78
N LYS A 155 16.38 -3.27 1.21
CA LYS A 155 17.83 -3.49 1.16
C LYS A 155 18.57 -2.37 0.43
N ALA A 156 18.02 -1.88 -0.67
CA ALA A 156 18.58 -0.74 -1.39
C ALA A 156 18.57 0.52 -0.51
N VAL A 157 17.41 0.87 0.07
CA VAL A 157 17.26 2.06 0.92
C VAL A 157 18.11 1.96 2.18
N SER A 158 18.16 0.82 2.85
CA SER A 158 18.98 0.63 4.06
C SER A 158 20.47 0.81 3.79
N LYS A 159 20.95 0.34 2.64
CA LYS A 159 22.37 0.54 2.22
C LYS A 159 22.71 2.03 2.08
N PHE A 160 21.82 2.82 1.48
CA PHE A 160 22.01 4.27 1.37
C PHE A 160 21.95 4.99 2.73
N MET A 161 21.08 4.55 3.64
CA MET A 161 20.98 5.15 4.98
C MET A 161 22.22 4.87 5.85
N VAL A 162 22.80 3.68 5.73
CA VAL A 162 24.04 3.33 6.44
C VAL A 162 25.22 4.16 5.92
N GLN A 163 25.33 4.37 4.61
CA GLN A 163 26.37 5.20 4.01
C GLN A 163 26.28 6.68 4.40
N LYS A 164 25.10 7.18 4.74
CA LYS A 164 24.90 8.59 5.13
C LYS A 164 25.19 8.86 6.62
N LYS A 165 25.43 7.81 7.41
CA LYS A 165 25.80 7.90 8.84
C LYS A 165 27.32 7.85 9.06
N LEU A 166 28.12 7.66 8.01
CA LEU A 166 29.57 7.81 7.98
C LEU A 166 29.93 9.18 7.38
#